data_ca425b44473b0c2577f894ea3f527154
#
_entry.id   ca425b44473b0c2577f894ea3f527154
#
_cell.length_a   1.000
_cell.length_b   1.000
_cell.length_c   1.000
_cell.angle_alpha   90.00
_cell.angle_beta   90.00
_cell.angle_gamma   90.00
#
_symmetry.space_group_name_H-M   'P 1'
#
loop_
_entity.id
_entity.type
_entity.pdbx_description
1 polymer ?
#
loop_
_entity_poly.entity_id
_entity_poly.type
_entity_poly.pdbx_seq_one_letter_code
_entity_poly.pdbx_strand_id
1 'polypeptide(L)'
;MPEISTALIIKIIVIAVAIGGGIAVVYSVKKAVSNTVGRQLRRAGDLLKTINDATEERQNNAMQFTYVDPNVVNNIKRDFPDYDENIARSIVENTVMKYFLVINGEANENQLEYCTEAFKQRVATMAKDNSSTVTPKHYDDIHIHKSQVASYHKDHDAATAKFQVSLEYKLNGTKAQHIYEADYSYYLSMGIEGENASLICQFCGAPVDTAGSVCPYCGSEIHSSVERTWKVSRISMLR
;
A
#
# COMPACT_ATOMS: atom_id res chain seq x y z
N MET A 1 13.35 62.17 -62.88
CA MET A 1 13.34 60.88 -62.20
C MET A 1 14.07 61.06 -60.88
N PRO A 2 13.44 60.79 -59.75
CA PRO A 2 14.16 60.94 -58.44
C PRO A 2 15.20 59.85 -58.30
N GLU A 3 16.45 60.23 -58.14
CA GLU A 3 17.55 59.32 -57.81
C GLU A 3 17.30 58.70 -56.41
N ILE A 4 17.02 57.42 -56.36
CA ILE A 4 16.88 56.72 -55.13
C ILE A 4 18.28 56.61 -54.50
N SER A 5 18.49 57.34 -53.41
CA SER A 5 19.80 57.37 -52.71
C SER A 5 20.24 55.94 -52.29
N THR A 6 21.50 55.62 -52.63
CA THR A 6 22.13 54.32 -52.26
C THR A 6 21.98 53.99 -50.77
N ALA A 7 21.99 55.04 -49.94
CA ALA A 7 21.75 54.91 -48.51
C ALA A 7 20.36 54.39 -48.14
N LEU A 8 19.33 54.71 -48.96
CA LEU A 8 17.97 54.24 -48.76
C LEU A 8 17.86 52.73 -49.12
N ILE A 9 18.52 52.33 -50.23
CA ILE A 9 18.56 50.93 -50.65
C ILE A 9 19.23 50.04 -49.59
N ILE A 10 20.37 50.48 -49.03
CA ILE A 10 21.08 49.76 -47.99
C ILE A 10 20.22 49.61 -46.73
N LYS A 11 19.51 50.65 -46.29
CA LYS A 11 18.59 50.58 -45.16
C LYS A 11 17.47 49.58 -45.37
N ILE A 12 16.90 49.53 -46.53
CA ILE A 12 15.82 48.58 -46.89
C ILE A 12 16.36 47.14 -46.86
N ILE A 13 17.55 46.90 -47.40
CA ILE A 13 18.17 45.57 -47.37
C ILE A 13 18.49 45.11 -45.93
N VAL A 14 19.02 45.99 -45.09
CA VAL A 14 19.33 45.69 -43.69
C VAL A 14 18.05 45.33 -42.91
N ILE A 15 16.97 46.10 -43.11
CA ILE A 15 15.67 45.84 -42.50
C ILE A 15 15.10 44.48 -42.95
N ALA A 16 15.16 44.20 -44.25
CA ALA A 16 14.66 42.94 -44.82
C ALA A 16 15.42 41.71 -44.28
N VAL A 17 16.74 41.81 -44.11
CA VAL A 17 17.57 40.75 -43.55
C VAL A 17 17.29 40.56 -42.04
N ALA A 18 17.09 41.65 -41.31
CA ALA A 18 16.74 41.58 -39.89
C ALA A 18 15.37 40.92 -39.65
N ILE A 19 14.36 41.28 -40.49
CA ILE A 19 13.02 40.67 -40.38
C ILE A 19 13.03 39.22 -40.87
N GLY A 20 13.67 38.92 -41.98
CA GLY A 20 13.79 37.56 -42.51
C GLY A 20 14.57 36.63 -41.57
N GLY A 21 15.67 37.13 -41.00
CA GLY A 21 16.45 36.40 -39.99
C GLY A 21 15.64 36.12 -38.71
N GLY A 22 14.90 37.11 -38.24
CA GLY A 22 14.02 36.93 -37.06
C GLY A 22 12.92 35.88 -37.28
N ILE A 23 12.28 35.88 -38.45
CA ILE A 23 11.25 34.89 -38.81
C ILE A 23 11.85 33.50 -38.90
N ALA A 24 13.03 33.31 -39.48
CA ALA A 24 13.71 32.02 -39.59
C ALA A 24 14.11 31.49 -38.24
N VAL A 25 14.59 32.31 -37.29
CA VAL A 25 14.91 31.92 -35.93
C VAL A 25 13.67 31.50 -35.17
N VAL A 26 12.58 32.26 -35.22
CA VAL A 26 11.31 31.94 -34.57
C VAL A 26 10.74 30.62 -35.12
N TYR A 27 10.79 30.39 -36.41
CA TYR A 27 10.33 29.15 -37.03
C TYR A 27 11.19 27.94 -36.59
N SER A 28 12.50 28.12 -36.56
CA SER A 28 13.44 27.07 -36.11
C SER A 28 13.24 26.71 -34.66
N VAL A 29 13.06 27.70 -33.77
CA VAL A 29 12.77 27.50 -32.34
C VAL A 29 11.43 26.78 -32.16
N LYS A 30 10.38 27.24 -32.87
CA LYS A 30 9.05 26.63 -32.81
C LYS A 30 9.07 25.17 -33.28
N LYS A 31 9.81 24.87 -34.33
CA LYS A 31 10.00 23.50 -34.86
C LYS A 31 10.81 22.63 -33.88
N ALA A 32 11.86 23.15 -33.27
CA ALA A 32 12.67 22.43 -32.26
C ALA A 32 11.86 22.14 -31.01
N VAL A 33 11.12 23.11 -30.49
CA VAL A 33 10.23 22.94 -29.32
C VAL A 33 9.13 21.93 -29.63
N SER A 34 8.47 22.01 -30.74
CA SER A 34 7.42 21.08 -31.17
C SER A 34 7.96 19.64 -31.27
N ASN A 35 9.16 19.45 -31.85
CA ASN A 35 9.77 18.13 -31.97
C ASN A 35 10.25 17.54 -30.61
N THR A 36 10.66 18.40 -29.68
CA THR A 36 11.11 17.97 -28.35
C THR A 36 9.92 17.60 -27.47
N VAL A 37 8.89 18.44 -27.44
CA VAL A 37 7.65 18.19 -26.71
C VAL A 37 6.93 16.95 -27.27
N GLY A 38 6.85 16.82 -28.59
CA GLY A 38 6.25 15.64 -29.23
C GLY A 38 6.99 14.32 -28.89
N ARG A 39 8.32 14.36 -28.79
CA ARG A 39 9.12 13.18 -28.37
C ARG A 39 8.91 12.84 -26.88
N GLN A 40 8.82 13.85 -26.02
CA GLN A 40 8.57 13.62 -24.59
C GLN A 40 7.15 13.08 -24.35
N LEU A 41 6.15 13.61 -25.05
CA LEU A 41 4.76 13.11 -24.99
C LEU A 41 4.65 11.67 -25.49
N ARG A 42 5.35 11.29 -26.56
CA ARG A 42 5.38 9.90 -27.03
C ARG A 42 6.02 8.97 -26.00
N ARG A 43 7.18 9.35 -25.42
CA ARG A 43 7.83 8.55 -24.36
C ARG A 43 6.95 8.39 -23.13
N ALA A 44 6.23 9.45 -22.72
CA ALA A 44 5.28 9.36 -21.62
C ALA A 44 4.10 8.44 -21.98
N GLY A 45 3.58 8.49 -23.19
CA GLY A 45 2.55 7.60 -23.71
C GLY A 45 3.02 6.13 -23.73
N ASP A 46 4.24 5.88 -24.21
CA ASP A 46 4.82 4.53 -24.26
C ASP A 46 5.04 3.97 -22.84
N LEU A 47 5.49 4.82 -21.89
CA LEU A 47 5.62 4.43 -20.48
C LEU A 47 4.26 4.10 -19.86
N LEU A 48 3.25 4.92 -20.07
CA LEU A 48 1.89 4.66 -19.58
C LEU A 48 1.31 3.38 -20.18
N LYS A 49 1.54 3.13 -21.47
CA LYS A 49 1.14 1.89 -22.12
C LYS A 49 1.86 0.68 -21.50
N THR A 50 3.18 0.77 -21.31
CA THR A 50 3.95 -0.31 -20.67
C THR A 50 3.48 -0.59 -19.24
N ILE A 51 3.13 0.46 -18.48
CA ILE A 51 2.58 0.32 -17.13
C ILE A 51 1.19 -0.35 -17.17
N ASN A 52 0.33 0.06 -18.10
CA ASN A 52 -0.98 -0.55 -18.27
C ASN A 52 -0.88 -2.01 -18.71
N ASP A 53 -0.04 -2.31 -19.72
CA ASP A 53 0.17 -3.66 -20.22
C ASP A 53 0.72 -4.58 -19.10
N ALA A 54 1.68 -4.09 -18.29
CA ALA A 54 2.21 -4.81 -17.14
C ALA A 54 1.15 -5.01 -16.02
N THR A 55 0.23 -4.05 -15.87
CA THR A 55 -0.86 -4.15 -14.89
C THR A 55 -1.91 -5.15 -15.36
N GLU A 56 -2.27 -5.13 -16.64
CA GLU A 56 -3.19 -6.10 -17.24
C GLU A 56 -2.62 -7.53 -17.22
N GLU A 57 -1.32 -7.69 -17.52
CA GLU A 57 -0.65 -8.99 -17.45
C GLU A 57 -0.62 -9.54 -16.02
N ARG A 58 -0.37 -8.70 -15.02
CA ARG A 58 -0.46 -9.08 -13.60
C ARG A 58 -1.87 -9.51 -13.22
N GLN A 59 -2.90 -8.78 -13.65
CA GLN A 59 -4.30 -9.13 -13.37
C GLN A 59 -4.73 -10.43 -14.05
N ASN A 60 -4.27 -10.67 -15.27
CA ASN A 60 -4.58 -11.89 -16.02
C ASN A 60 -3.89 -13.13 -15.44
N ASN A 61 -2.73 -12.97 -14.80
CA ASN A 61 -2.02 -14.06 -14.13
C ASN A 61 -2.48 -14.30 -12.70
N ALA A 62 -3.34 -13.43 -12.13
CA ALA A 62 -3.84 -13.60 -10.78
C ALA A 62 -4.78 -14.80 -10.66
N MET A 63 -4.58 -15.62 -9.63
CA MET A 63 -5.57 -16.65 -9.28
C MET A 63 -6.92 -16.00 -8.95
N GLN A 64 -8.02 -16.65 -9.38
CA GLN A 64 -9.36 -16.15 -9.06
C GLN A 64 -9.67 -16.33 -7.57
N PHE A 65 -10.20 -15.29 -6.96
CA PHE A 65 -10.66 -15.33 -5.58
C PHE A 65 -11.83 -16.30 -5.40
N THR A 66 -11.92 -16.88 -4.21
CA THR A 66 -12.90 -17.93 -3.93
C THR A 66 -14.32 -17.38 -3.90
N TYR A 67 -14.51 -16.30 -3.12
CA TYR A 67 -15.78 -15.59 -2.99
C TYR A 67 -15.46 -14.14 -2.59
N VAL A 68 -16.24 -13.22 -3.13
CA VAL A 68 -16.17 -11.80 -2.78
C VAL A 68 -17.59 -11.28 -2.68
N ASP A 69 -17.96 -10.79 -1.50
CA ASP A 69 -19.22 -10.11 -1.31
C ASP A 69 -19.20 -8.77 -2.07
N PRO A 70 -20.08 -8.55 -3.05
CA PRO A 70 -20.12 -7.31 -3.83
C PRO A 70 -20.45 -6.07 -2.98
N ASN A 71 -21.06 -6.25 -1.82
CA ASN A 71 -21.46 -5.18 -0.92
C ASN A 71 -20.50 -4.98 0.28
N VAL A 72 -19.42 -5.74 0.32
CA VAL A 72 -18.52 -5.79 1.49
C VAL A 72 -18.04 -4.40 1.93
N VAL A 73 -17.58 -3.58 0.99
CA VAL A 73 -17.08 -2.23 1.29
C VAL A 73 -18.18 -1.31 1.82
N ASN A 74 -19.37 -1.40 1.26
CA ASN A 74 -20.53 -0.63 1.74
C ASN A 74 -20.94 -1.05 3.16
N ASN A 75 -20.88 -2.34 3.47
CA ASN A 75 -21.16 -2.86 4.80
C ASN A 75 -20.14 -2.37 5.82
N ILE A 76 -18.86 -2.35 5.48
CA ILE A 76 -17.81 -1.79 6.35
C ILE A 76 -18.04 -0.30 6.56
N LYS A 77 -18.25 0.48 5.50
CA LYS A 77 -18.45 1.94 5.58
C LYS A 77 -19.72 2.33 6.35
N ARG A 78 -20.74 1.50 6.35
CA ARG A 78 -21.93 1.71 7.18
C ARG A 78 -21.59 1.69 8.68
N ASP A 79 -20.70 0.78 9.09
CA ASP A 79 -20.30 0.61 10.49
C ASP A 79 -19.10 1.48 10.87
N PHE A 80 -18.24 1.80 9.90
CA PHE A 80 -17.02 2.61 10.01
C PHE A 80 -16.94 3.60 8.83
N PRO A 81 -17.57 4.78 8.95
CA PRO A 81 -17.63 5.76 7.86
C PRO A 81 -16.26 6.23 7.34
N ASP A 82 -15.25 6.26 8.22
CA ASP A 82 -13.89 6.67 7.91
C ASP A 82 -13.02 5.55 7.29
N TYR A 83 -13.61 4.38 7.04
CA TYR A 83 -12.88 3.26 6.43
C TYR A 83 -12.49 3.58 4.98
N ASP A 84 -11.19 3.56 4.70
CA ASP A 84 -10.62 3.69 3.35
C ASP A 84 -10.09 2.33 2.86
N GLU A 85 -10.72 1.80 1.83
CA GLU A 85 -10.35 0.50 1.25
C GLU A 85 -8.92 0.51 0.68
N ASN A 86 -8.47 1.62 0.08
CA ASN A 86 -7.15 1.69 -0.53
C ASN A 86 -6.05 1.71 0.53
N ILE A 87 -6.28 2.44 1.63
CA ILE A 87 -5.37 2.44 2.79
C ILE A 87 -5.32 1.04 3.40
N ALA A 88 -6.48 0.43 3.68
CA ALA A 88 -6.57 -0.92 4.24
C ALA A 88 -5.87 -1.96 3.35
N ARG A 89 -6.07 -1.89 2.04
CA ARG A 89 -5.42 -2.74 1.04
C ARG A 89 -3.90 -2.58 1.09
N SER A 90 -3.41 -1.34 1.07
CA SER A 90 -1.97 -1.05 1.14
C SER A 90 -1.32 -1.59 2.42
N ILE A 91 -2.01 -1.44 3.57
CA ILE A 91 -1.55 -2.00 4.85
C ILE A 91 -1.47 -3.52 4.79
N VAL A 92 -2.51 -4.19 4.28
CA VAL A 92 -2.56 -5.64 4.16
C VAL A 92 -1.46 -6.16 3.22
N GLU A 93 -1.31 -5.56 2.03
CA GLU A 93 -0.27 -5.96 1.07
C GLU A 93 1.14 -5.81 1.64
N ASN A 94 1.43 -4.66 2.26
CA ASN A 94 2.72 -4.42 2.91
C ASN A 94 2.96 -5.41 4.06
N THR A 95 1.92 -5.72 4.84
CA THR A 95 2.03 -6.70 5.93
C THR A 95 2.30 -8.11 5.39
N VAL A 96 1.64 -8.52 4.30
CA VAL A 96 1.89 -9.82 3.66
C VAL A 96 3.34 -9.90 3.15
N MET A 97 3.86 -8.85 2.54
CA MET A 97 5.28 -8.82 2.12
C MET A 97 6.23 -8.95 3.31
N LYS A 98 6.02 -8.14 4.36
CA LYS A 98 6.85 -8.19 5.58
C LYS A 98 6.75 -9.53 6.31
N TYR A 99 5.58 -10.17 6.31
CA TYR A 99 5.37 -11.50 6.87
C TYR A 99 6.37 -12.52 6.30
N PHE A 100 6.54 -12.55 4.98
CA PHE A 100 7.49 -13.47 4.34
C PHE A 100 8.95 -13.12 4.67
N LEU A 101 9.29 -11.84 4.74
CA LEU A 101 10.65 -11.41 5.15
C LEU A 101 10.96 -11.85 6.59
N VAL A 102 9.97 -11.79 7.49
CA VAL A 102 10.15 -12.29 8.86
C VAL A 102 10.30 -13.82 8.86
N ILE A 103 9.51 -14.56 8.10
CA ILE A 103 9.62 -16.01 7.99
C ILE A 103 10.99 -16.44 7.42
N ASN A 104 11.54 -15.68 6.47
CA ASN A 104 12.89 -15.88 5.93
C ASN A 104 14.01 -15.57 6.94
N GLY A 105 13.70 -14.85 8.03
CA GLY A 105 14.72 -14.32 8.97
C GLY A 105 15.42 -13.05 8.45
N GLU A 106 14.90 -12.41 7.41
CA GLU A 106 15.43 -11.19 6.81
C GLU A 106 14.89 -9.92 7.48
N ALA A 107 13.83 -10.04 8.26
CA ALA A 107 13.21 -8.97 9.02
C ALA A 107 12.85 -9.43 10.42
N ASN A 108 12.61 -8.45 11.31
CA ASN A 108 12.15 -8.68 12.68
C ASN A 108 10.63 -8.48 12.75
N GLU A 109 9.94 -9.21 13.63
CA GLU A 109 8.49 -9.10 13.85
C GLU A 109 8.03 -7.70 14.26
N ASN A 110 8.90 -6.87 14.84
CA ASN A 110 8.59 -5.47 15.16
C ASN A 110 8.35 -4.59 13.92
N GLN A 111 8.78 -5.03 12.74
CA GLN A 111 8.49 -4.35 11.48
C GLN A 111 7.05 -4.57 10.99
N LEU A 112 6.29 -5.48 11.64
CA LEU A 112 4.86 -5.69 11.42
C LEU A 112 4.04 -4.63 12.19
N GLU A 113 4.20 -3.35 11.83
CA GLU A 113 3.67 -2.19 12.58
C GLU A 113 2.14 -2.22 12.76
N TYR A 114 1.41 -2.61 11.69
CA TYR A 114 -0.05 -2.63 11.68
C TYR A 114 -0.61 -4.01 12.02
N CYS A 115 0.04 -4.73 12.93
CA CYS A 115 -0.37 -6.06 13.35
C CYS A 115 -0.69 -6.09 14.84
N THR A 116 -1.52 -7.06 15.25
CA THR A 116 -1.74 -7.35 16.66
C THR A 116 -0.48 -7.99 17.27
N GLU A 117 -0.25 -7.76 18.56
CA GLU A 117 0.90 -8.34 19.26
C GLU A 117 0.86 -9.88 19.24
N ALA A 118 -0.33 -10.47 19.39
CA ALA A 118 -0.51 -11.91 19.29
C ALA A 118 -0.10 -12.46 17.91
N PHE A 119 -0.38 -11.72 16.84
CA PHE A 119 0.04 -12.12 15.49
C PHE A 119 1.55 -11.98 15.32
N LYS A 120 2.16 -10.88 15.79
CA LYS A 120 3.63 -10.68 15.75
C LYS A 120 4.36 -11.84 16.45
N GLN A 121 3.95 -12.18 17.66
CA GLN A 121 4.53 -13.31 18.44
C GLN A 121 4.39 -14.65 17.71
N ARG A 122 3.22 -14.88 17.07
CA ARG A 122 3.00 -16.08 16.27
C ARG A 122 3.95 -16.15 15.08
N VAL A 123 4.12 -15.03 14.35
CA VAL A 123 5.04 -14.97 13.20
C VAL A 123 6.48 -15.16 13.63
N ALA A 124 6.91 -14.56 14.76
CA ALA A 124 8.23 -14.77 15.33
C ALA A 124 8.47 -16.25 15.68
N THR A 125 7.47 -16.94 16.27
CA THR A 125 7.55 -18.37 16.56
C THR A 125 7.67 -19.18 15.26
N MET A 126 6.85 -18.87 14.24
CA MET A 126 6.92 -19.55 12.93
C MET A 126 8.29 -19.35 12.25
N ALA A 127 8.88 -18.15 12.33
CA ALA A 127 10.22 -17.89 11.81
C ALA A 127 11.29 -18.70 12.51
N LYS A 128 11.22 -18.78 13.85
CA LYS A 128 12.13 -19.60 14.66
C LYS A 128 11.99 -21.08 14.32
N ASP A 129 10.77 -21.58 14.24
CA ASP A 129 10.49 -22.97 13.87
C ASP A 129 11.03 -23.27 12.47
N ASN A 130 10.78 -22.37 11.50
CA ASN A 130 11.29 -22.49 10.14
C ASN A 130 12.82 -22.59 10.13
N SER A 131 13.53 -21.72 10.83
CA SER A 131 15.00 -21.72 10.90
C SER A 131 15.58 -22.97 11.57
N SER A 132 14.79 -23.65 12.41
CA SER A 132 15.20 -24.86 13.14
C SER A 132 14.95 -26.15 12.36
N THR A 133 14.29 -26.08 11.20
CA THR A 133 14.03 -27.27 10.37
C THR A 133 15.26 -27.67 9.56
N VAL A 134 15.34 -28.96 9.20
CA VAL A 134 16.42 -29.48 8.34
C VAL A 134 16.45 -28.84 6.96
N THR A 135 15.26 -28.47 6.44
CA THR A 135 15.10 -27.80 5.17
C THR A 135 14.23 -26.56 5.38
N PRO A 136 14.81 -25.42 5.75
CA PRO A 136 14.06 -24.19 5.93
C PRO A 136 13.37 -23.77 4.65
N LYS A 137 12.15 -23.25 4.78
CA LYS A 137 11.44 -22.60 3.67
C LYS A 137 12.04 -21.22 3.46
N HIS A 138 12.39 -20.91 2.22
CA HIS A 138 12.85 -19.59 1.81
C HIS A 138 11.98 -19.10 0.65
N TYR A 139 11.45 -17.90 0.81
CA TYR A 139 10.50 -17.28 -0.11
C TYR A 139 11.17 -16.12 -0.84
N ASP A 140 11.39 -16.27 -2.15
CA ASP A 140 12.02 -15.29 -3.03
C ASP A 140 11.03 -14.75 -4.07
N ASP A 141 11.37 -13.64 -4.70
CA ASP A 141 10.64 -13.06 -5.84
C ASP A 141 9.12 -12.96 -5.57
N ILE A 142 8.75 -12.41 -4.41
CA ILE A 142 7.35 -12.31 -3.99
C ILE A 142 6.66 -11.18 -4.75
N HIS A 143 5.61 -11.52 -5.50
CA HIS A 143 4.80 -10.57 -6.27
C HIS A 143 3.33 -10.71 -5.91
N ILE A 144 2.72 -9.62 -5.45
CA ILE A 144 1.27 -9.53 -5.27
C ILE A 144 0.65 -9.14 -6.62
N HIS A 145 -0.17 -10.03 -7.16
CA HIS A 145 -0.90 -9.78 -8.41
C HIS A 145 -2.16 -8.98 -8.17
N LYS A 146 -2.92 -9.35 -7.13
CA LYS A 146 -4.20 -8.74 -6.79
C LYS A 146 -4.49 -8.91 -5.32
N SER A 147 -5.12 -7.92 -4.71
CA SER A 147 -5.73 -8.03 -3.38
C SER A 147 -7.10 -7.40 -3.37
N GLN A 148 -7.99 -7.94 -2.56
CA GLN A 148 -9.37 -7.47 -2.44
C GLN A 148 -9.95 -7.86 -1.10
N VAL A 149 -10.74 -7.00 -0.49
CA VAL A 149 -11.58 -7.38 0.64
C VAL A 149 -12.67 -8.31 0.13
N ALA A 150 -12.76 -9.51 0.72
CA ALA A 150 -13.64 -10.58 0.24
C ALA A 150 -14.91 -10.69 1.09
N SER A 151 -14.80 -10.53 2.40
CA SER A 151 -15.93 -10.59 3.31
C SER A 151 -15.72 -9.69 4.52
N TYR A 152 -16.82 -9.39 5.20
CA TYR A 152 -16.83 -8.59 6.42
C TYR A 152 -17.75 -9.24 7.44
N HIS A 153 -17.29 -9.32 8.67
CA HIS A 153 -18.07 -9.76 9.80
C HIS A 153 -17.85 -8.83 10.99
N LYS A 154 -18.92 -8.53 11.71
CA LYS A 154 -18.87 -7.76 12.94
C LYS A 154 -19.68 -8.49 14.00
N ASP A 155 -19.07 -8.69 15.14
CA ASP A 155 -19.71 -9.22 16.35
C ASP A 155 -19.58 -8.20 17.49
N HIS A 156 -19.81 -8.67 18.72
CA HIS A 156 -19.73 -7.85 19.92
C HIS A 156 -18.30 -7.36 20.22
N ASP A 157 -17.30 -8.19 19.90
CA ASP A 157 -15.91 -7.99 20.32
C ASP A 157 -15.04 -7.36 19.24
N ALA A 158 -15.32 -7.68 18.00
CA ALA A 158 -14.50 -7.22 16.87
C ALA A 158 -15.29 -7.06 15.57
N ALA A 159 -14.76 -6.21 14.70
CA ALA A 159 -15.13 -6.15 13.30
C ALA A 159 -13.94 -6.61 12.47
N THR A 160 -14.14 -7.57 11.59
CA THR A 160 -13.08 -8.17 10.77
C THR A 160 -13.40 -8.10 9.28
N ALA A 161 -12.55 -7.41 8.53
CA ALA A 161 -12.53 -7.43 7.08
C ALA A 161 -11.51 -8.49 6.63
N LYS A 162 -11.95 -9.48 5.86
CA LYS A 162 -11.10 -10.53 5.32
C LYS A 162 -10.63 -10.15 3.93
N PHE A 163 -9.34 -10.04 3.74
CA PHE A 163 -8.72 -9.79 2.45
C PHE A 163 -8.25 -11.10 1.83
N GLN A 164 -8.48 -11.26 0.54
CA GLN A 164 -7.80 -12.28 -0.27
C GLN A 164 -6.69 -11.60 -1.07
N VAL A 165 -5.50 -12.20 -1.02
CA VAL A 165 -4.29 -11.72 -1.68
C VAL A 165 -3.76 -12.82 -2.58
N SER A 166 -3.84 -12.62 -3.89
CA SER A 166 -3.23 -13.50 -4.88
C SER A 166 -1.78 -13.10 -5.07
N LEU A 167 -0.87 -13.99 -4.78
CA LEU A 167 0.55 -13.73 -4.89
C LEU A 167 1.31 -14.92 -5.50
N GLU A 168 2.45 -14.60 -6.07
CA GLU A 168 3.41 -15.52 -6.64
C GLU A 168 4.74 -15.34 -5.94
N TYR A 169 5.45 -16.43 -5.73
CA TYR A 169 6.78 -16.43 -5.13
C TYR A 169 7.59 -17.65 -5.60
N LYS A 170 8.88 -17.66 -5.33
CA LYS A 170 9.69 -18.87 -5.40
C LYS A 170 9.88 -19.44 -4.01
N LEU A 171 9.46 -20.69 -3.80
CA LEU A 171 9.72 -21.44 -2.58
C LEU A 171 10.92 -22.36 -2.80
N ASN A 172 12.05 -22.07 -2.16
CA ASN A 172 13.30 -22.80 -2.36
C ASN A 172 13.66 -22.94 -3.86
N GLY A 173 13.50 -21.84 -4.62
CA GLY A 173 13.77 -21.78 -6.06
C GLY A 173 12.64 -22.30 -6.97
N THR A 174 11.59 -22.91 -6.42
CA THR A 174 10.44 -23.40 -7.21
C THR A 174 9.33 -22.38 -7.22
N LYS A 175 8.88 -21.97 -8.41
CA LYS A 175 7.78 -21.03 -8.60
C LYS A 175 6.47 -21.62 -8.09
N ALA A 176 5.74 -20.84 -7.30
CA ALA A 176 4.44 -21.19 -6.76
C ALA A 176 3.52 -19.97 -6.76
N GLN A 177 2.23 -20.18 -6.91
CA GLN A 177 1.21 -19.15 -6.83
C GLN A 177 0.11 -19.61 -5.88
N HIS A 178 -0.27 -18.72 -4.95
CA HIS A 178 -1.27 -19.04 -3.92
C HIS A 178 -2.16 -17.83 -3.62
N ILE A 179 -3.32 -18.12 -3.04
CA ILE A 179 -4.16 -17.12 -2.40
C ILE A 179 -3.95 -17.20 -0.90
N TYR A 180 -3.61 -16.07 -0.31
CA TYR A 180 -3.58 -15.89 1.12
C TYR A 180 -4.81 -15.12 1.59
N GLU A 181 -5.29 -15.44 2.78
CA GLU A 181 -6.32 -14.69 3.49
C GLU A 181 -5.67 -13.93 4.64
N ALA A 182 -5.97 -12.64 4.73
CA ALA A 182 -5.55 -11.78 5.83
C ALA A 182 -6.78 -11.24 6.56
N ASP A 183 -6.84 -11.42 7.87
CA ASP A 183 -7.85 -10.83 8.73
C ASP A 183 -7.38 -9.45 9.18
N TYR A 184 -8.09 -8.41 8.77
CA TYR A 184 -7.88 -7.02 9.16
C TYR A 184 -8.99 -6.65 10.13
N SER A 185 -8.63 -6.55 11.43
CA SER A 185 -9.58 -6.52 12.53
C SER A 185 -9.52 -5.19 13.30
N TYR A 186 -10.70 -4.73 13.73
CA TYR A 186 -10.91 -3.60 14.61
C TYR A 186 -11.58 -4.11 15.89
N TYR A 187 -10.89 -4.01 17.02
CA TYR A 187 -11.41 -4.51 18.29
C TYR A 187 -12.35 -3.47 18.93
N LEU A 188 -13.57 -3.89 19.21
CA LEU A 188 -14.65 -3.07 19.79
C LEU A 188 -14.65 -3.13 21.31
N SER A 189 -14.42 -4.33 21.88
CA SER A 189 -14.31 -4.52 23.32
C SER A 189 -12.89 -4.23 23.79
N MET A 190 -12.78 -3.52 24.89
CA MET A 190 -11.49 -3.27 25.52
C MET A 190 -11.07 -4.53 26.29
N GLY A 191 -9.88 -5.07 25.96
CA GLY A 191 -9.27 -6.14 26.72
C GLY A 191 -8.74 -7.33 25.93
N ILE A 192 -8.89 -7.39 24.59
CA ILE A 192 -8.48 -8.56 23.83
C ILE A 192 -7.26 -8.26 22.93
N GLU A 193 -6.23 -7.65 23.46
CA GLU A 193 -4.88 -7.82 22.95
C GLU A 193 -4.06 -8.59 24.00
N GLY A 194 -4.17 -9.91 23.92
CA GLY A 194 -3.39 -10.86 24.75
C GLY A 194 -4.07 -11.19 26.08
N GLU A 195 -4.04 -12.47 26.43
CA GLU A 195 -4.59 -13.06 27.65
C GLU A 195 -4.03 -12.51 28.98
N ASN A 196 -3.18 -11.46 28.95
CA ASN A 196 -2.53 -10.84 30.09
C ASN A 196 -2.36 -9.32 30.02
N ALA A 197 -3.19 -8.59 29.28
CA ALA A 197 -3.19 -7.14 29.38
C ALA A 197 -3.85 -6.72 30.70
N SER A 198 -3.13 -6.81 31.80
CA SER A 198 -3.49 -6.13 33.04
C SER A 198 -3.47 -4.63 32.74
N LEU A 199 -4.66 -4.03 32.71
CA LEU A 199 -4.78 -2.59 32.65
C LEU A 199 -4.11 -2.02 33.87
N ILE A 200 -3.18 -1.08 33.68
CA ILE A 200 -2.51 -0.39 34.78
C ILE A 200 -3.08 1.03 34.84
N CYS A 201 -3.53 1.45 36.00
CA CYS A 201 -3.95 2.82 36.21
C CYS A 201 -2.78 3.78 35.93
N GLN A 202 -2.96 4.72 35.04
CA GLN A 202 -1.91 5.67 34.64
C GLN A 202 -1.51 6.64 35.78
N PHE A 203 -2.36 6.79 36.80
CA PHE A 203 -2.11 7.71 37.91
C PHE A 203 -1.41 7.07 39.08
N CYS A 204 -1.79 5.83 39.46
CA CYS A 204 -1.24 5.18 40.66
C CYS A 204 -0.48 3.87 40.38
N GLY A 205 -0.45 3.40 39.12
CA GLY A 205 0.23 2.16 38.74
C GLY A 205 -0.46 0.87 39.21
N ALA A 206 -1.64 0.94 39.82
CA ALA A 206 -2.35 -0.23 40.30
C ALA A 206 -2.98 -1.02 39.12
N PRO A 207 -3.00 -2.37 39.19
CA PRO A 207 -3.70 -3.19 38.20
C PRO A 207 -5.21 -2.98 38.33
N VAL A 208 -5.91 -2.88 37.20
CA VAL A 208 -7.36 -2.65 37.13
C VAL A 208 -7.98 -3.60 36.10
N ASP A 209 -9.17 -4.08 36.41
CA ASP A 209 -9.82 -5.14 35.62
C ASP A 209 -10.65 -4.61 34.45
N THR A 210 -11.04 -3.33 34.47
CA THR A 210 -11.93 -2.74 33.45
C THR A 210 -11.55 -1.32 33.10
N ALA A 211 -11.44 -1.03 31.82
CA ALA A 211 -11.28 0.33 31.32
C ALA A 211 -12.65 1.06 31.27
N GLY A 212 -12.63 2.40 31.38
CA GLY A 212 -13.83 3.23 31.43
C GLY A 212 -14.50 3.26 32.80
N SER A 213 -13.89 2.65 33.83
CA SER A 213 -14.32 2.73 35.23
C SER A 213 -13.39 3.63 36.03
N VAL A 214 -13.82 3.95 37.25
CA VAL A 214 -13.00 4.66 38.19
C VAL A 214 -12.02 3.68 38.85
N CYS A 215 -10.78 4.06 38.98
CA CYS A 215 -9.76 3.22 39.65
C CYS A 215 -10.16 2.99 41.11
N PRO A 216 -10.28 1.72 41.54
CA PRO A 216 -10.67 1.43 42.92
C PRO A 216 -9.64 1.83 43.98
N TYR A 217 -8.42 2.14 43.56
CA TYR A 217 -7.30 2.48 44.46
C TYR A 217 -7.11 4.00 44.62
N CYS A 218 -7.27 4.78 43.53
CA CYS A 218 -6.99 6.23 43.59
C CYS A 218 -8.19 7.11 43.17
N GLY A 219 -9.29 6.52 42.72
CA GLY A 219 -10.49 7.27 42.32
C GLY A 219 -10.36 8.01 40.97
N SER A 220 -9.25 7.86 40.24
CA SER A 220 -9.09 8.50 38.93
C SER A 220 -9.84 7.72 37.85
N GLU A 221 -10.40 8.44 36.86
CA GLU A 221 -10.96 7.79 35.69
C GLU A 221 -9.88 7.05 34.91
N ILE A 222 -10.14 5.78 34.58
CA ILE A 222 -9.24 4.96 33.80
C ILE A 222 -9.54 5.21 32.33
N HIS A 223 -8.76 6.10 31.70
CA HIS A 223 -8.79 6.28 30.27
C HIS A 223 -7.97 5.16 29.62
N SER A 224 -8.61 4.30 28.86
CA SER A 224 -7.86 3.36 28.04
C SER A 224 -7.17 4.13 26.93
N SER A 225 -5.87 4.15 26.94
CA SER A 225 -5.04 4.62 25.82
C SER A 225 -4.93 3.58 24.69
N VAL A 226 -5.81 2.58 24.67
CA VAL A 226 -5.84 1.62 23.55
C VAL A 226 -6.33 2.34 22.32
N GLU A 227 -5.41 2.65 21.47
CA GLU A 227 -5.66 3.20 20.14
C GLU A 227 -6.52 2.20 19.37
N ARG A 228 -7.82 2.50 19.22
CA ARG A 228 -8.73 1.68 18.44
C ARG A 228 -8.44 1.87 16.98
N THR A 229 -7.57 1.04 16.44
CA THR A 229 -7.18 1.06 15.03
C THR A 229 -7.38 -0.31 14.40
N TRP A 230 -7.52 -0.33 13.10
CA TRP A 230 -7.52 -1.55 12.33
C TRP A 230 -6.12 -2.16 12.30
N LYS A 231 -6.01 -3.47 12.61
CA LYS A 231 -4.75 -4.20 12.62
C LYS A 231 -4.89 -5.58 11.95
N VAL A 232 -3.84 -6.04 11.30
CA VAL A 232 -3.80 -7.40 10.78
C VAL A 232 -3.62 -8.37 11.95
N SER A 233 -4.55 -9.30 12.10
CA SER A 233 -4.60 -10.25 13.21
C SER A 233 -4.26 -11.68 12.80
N ARG A 234 -4.33 -11.99 11.49
CA ARG A 234 -4.02 -13.30 10.93
C ARG A 234 -3.64 -13.20 9.47
N ILE A 235 -2.70 -14.03 9.04
CA ILE A 235 -2.42 -14.36 7.65
C ILE A 235 -2.36 -15.88 7.54
N SER A 236 -3.05 -16.45 6.56
CA SER A 236 -3.06 -17.89 6.30
C SER A 236 -3.18 -18.16 4.81
N MET A 237 -2.52 -19.23 4.33
CA MET A 237 -2.69 -19.69 2.96
C MET A 237 -4.10 -20.30 2.82
N LEU A 238 -4.85 -19.86 1.82
CA LEU A 238 -6.19 -20.32 1.53
C LEU A 238 -6.18 -21.48 0.52
N ARG A 239 -5.40 -21.34 -0.57
CA ARG A 239 -5.16 -22.37 -1.60
C ARG A 239 -3.94 -22.01 -2.47
#